data_e9abfa9ebde9452b513f1cfe2eff1799
#
_entry.id   e9abfa9ebde9452b513f1cfe2eff1799
#
_cell.length_a   1.000
_cell.length_b   1.000
_cell.length_c   1.000
_cell.angle_alpha   90.00
_cell.angle_beta   90.00
_cell.angle_gamma   90.00
#
_symmetry.space_group_name_H-M   'P 1'
#
loop_
_entity.id
_entity.type
_entity.pdbx_description
1 polymer ?
#
loop_
_entity_poly.entity_id
_entity_poly.type
_entity_poly.pdbx_seq_one_letter_code
_entity_poly.pdbx_strand_id
1 'polypeptide(L)'
;MLLVGSVIWQCNWQRPGGARVIGVASGRHETFLCDIGVDHFIDYTTTPLEQAAYKVDLVLDVVGAKDGDRLLDVLKQGGRLVPIFLGQYSAERAASASVTISLCLMHPDAAQLSKMSRLIDSGRVRVALEMVVPLWEARQAHEHGESQHLRGKIVLRVMK
;
A
#
# COMPACT_ATOMS: atom_id res chain seq x y z
N MET A 1 3.97 -11.62 -1.05
CA MET A 1 3.43 -10.51 -0.26
C MET A 1 2.26 -9.89 -1.00
N LEU A 2 1.19 -9.59 -0.30
CA LEU A 2 -0.01 -8.96 -0.85
C LEU A 2 -0.09 -7.53 -0.33
N LEU A 3 -0.34 -6.57 -1.24
CA LEU A 3 -0.51 -5.16 -0.93
C LEU A 3 -1.92 -4.73 -1.33
N VAL A 4 -2.68 -4.17 -0.40
CA VAL A 4 -4.05 -3.68 -0.61
C VAL A 4 -4.08 -2.17 -0.43
N GLY A 5 -4.48 -1.43 -1.47
CA GLY A 5 -4.65 0.03 -1.41
C GLY A 5 -3.53 0.86 -2.04
N SER A 6 -3.23 2.03 -1.51
CA SER A 6 -2.25 3.00 -2.04
C SER A 6 -0.81 2.49 -1.96
N VAL A 7 -0.44 1.65 -2.89
CA VAL A 7 0.74 0.76 -2.88
C VAL A 7 2.05 1.46 -3.29
N ILE A 8 1.99 2.72 -3.68
CA ILE A 8 3.06 3.45 -4.39
C ILE A 8 4.42 3.39 -3.69
N TRP A 9 4.44 3.48 -2.37
CA TRP A 9 5.68 3.46 -1.59
C TRP A 9 6.25 2.07 -1.36
N GLN A 10 5.39 1.07 -1.31
CA GLN A 10 5.73 -0.26 -0.83
C GLN A 10 6.29 -1.17 -1.92
N CYS A 11 5.80 -1.04 -3.15
CA CYS A 11 6.29 -1.85 -4.27
C CYS A 11 7.75 -1.55 -4.61
N ASN A 12 8.15 -0.27 -4.52
CA ASN A 12 9.51 0.14 -4.79
C ASN A 12 10.52 -0.27 -3.70
N TRP A 13 10.08 -0.39 -2.44
CA TRP A 13 10.98 -0.71 -1.33
C TRP A 13 11.34 -2.19 -1.22
N GLN A 14 10.49 -3.06 -1.66
CA GLN A 14 10.60 -4.49 -1.31
C GLN A 14 11.46 -5.32 -2.26
N ARG A 15 11.90 -4.76 -3.36
CA ARG A 15 12.80 -5.46 -4.30
C ARG A 15 14.19 -5.85 -3.75
N PRO A 16 14.77 -5.20 -2.73
CA PRO A 16 16.07 -5.64 -2.20
C PRO A 16 16.11 -7.04 -1.58
N GLY A 17 14.95 -7.69 -1.35
CA GLY A 17 14.88 -9.00 -0.70
C GLY A 17 14.38 -10.15 -1.58
N GLY A 18 14.12 -9.91 -2.89
CA GLY A 18 13.57 -10.96 -3.78
C GLY A 18 12.11 -11.33 -3.49
N ALA A 19 11.40 -10.53 -2.71
CA ALA A 19 9.99 -10.79 -2.41
C ALA A 19 9.12 -10.61 -3.65
N ARG A 20 8.26 -11.57 -3.95
CA ARG A 20 7.22 -11.44 -4.96
C ARG A 20 6.07 -10.58 -4.43
N VAL A 21 5.70 -9.55 -5.18
CA VAL A 21 4.71 -8.55 -4.78
C VAL A 21 3.42 -8.72 -5.58
N ILE A 22 2.31 -8.89 -4.88
CA ILE A 22 0.97 -8.89 -5.47
C ILE A 22 0.30 -7.57 -5.07
N GLY A 23 -0.08 -6.77 -6.06
CA GLY A 23 -0.79 -5.51 -5.86
C GLY A 23 -2.30 -5.70 -6.05
N VAL A 24 -3.10 -5.19 -5.11
CA VAL A 24 -4.56 -5.23 -5.19
C VAL A 24 -5.10 -3.81 -5.23
N ALA A 25 -5.74 -3.46 -6.33
CA ALA A 25 -6.37 -2.16 -6.53
C ALA A 25 -7.47 -2.26 -7.59
N SER A 26 -8.16 -1.15 -7.92
CA SER A 26 -9.06 -1.11 -9.07
C SER A 26 -8.28 -1.13 -10.39
N GLY A 27 -8.87 -1.72 -11.45
CA GLY A 27 -8.21 -1.96 -12.75
C GLY A 27 -7.53 -0.74 -13.38
N ARG A 28 -8.06 0.47 -13.15
CA ARG A 28 -7.45 1.73 -13.61
C ARG A 28 -6.01 1.97 -13.13
N HIS A 29 -5.57 1.27 -12.08
CA HIS A 29 -4.23 1.39 -11.49
C HIS A 29 -3.25 0.32 -11.98
N GLU A 30 -3.70 -0.63 -12.80
CA GLU A 30 -2.91 -1.78 -13.24
C GLU A 30 -1.58 -1.36 -13.88
N THR A 31 -1.64 -0.58 -14.96
CA THR A 31 -0.43 -0.12 -15.68
C THR A 31 0.54 0.56 -14.72
N PHE A 32 0.03 1.48 -13.90
CA PHE A 32 0.87 2.20 -12.94
C PHE A 32 1.54 1.27 -11.92
N LEU A 33 0.80 0.30 -11.37
CA LEU A 33 1.34 -0.64 -10.38
C LEU A 33 2.36 -1.59 -11.01
N CYS A 34 2.14 -2.04 -12.24
CA CYS A 34 3.10 -2.83 -12.99
C CYS A 34 4.39 -2.03 -13.26
N ASP A 35 4.29 -0.77 -13.66
CA ASP A 35 5.44 0.12 -13.93
C ASP A 35 6.31 0.35 -12.69
N ILE A 36 5.71 0.39 -11.50
CA ILE A 36 6.46 0.52 -10.24
C ILE A 36 6.94 -0.82 -9.68
N GLY A 37 6.65 -1.93 -10.36
CA GLY A 37 7.25 -3.22 -10.08
C GLY A 37 6.41 -4.22 -9.32
N VAL A 38 5.10 -4.14 -9.37
CA VAL A 38 4.22 -5.23 -8.95
C VAL A 38 4.41 -6.42 -9.87
N ASP A 39 4.61 -7.60 -9.32
CA ASP A 39 4.82 -8.85 -10.10
C ASP A 39 3.50 -9.47 -10.56
N HIS A 40 2.42 -9.23 -9.81
CA HIS A 40 1.07 -9.70 -10.15
C HIS A 40 0.04 -8.69 -9.67
N PHE A 41 -0.88 -8.31 -10.54
CA PHE A 41 -1.96 -7.38 -10.25
C PHE A 41 -3.30 -8.11 -10.08
N ILE A 42 -4.10 -7.69 -9.11
CA ILE A 42 -5.47 -8.17 -8.88
C ILE A 42 -6.41 -6.96 -8.86
N ASP A 43 -7.36 -6.97 -9.78
CA ASP A 43 -8.47 -6.01 -9.76
C ASP A 43 -9.57 -6.51 -8.82
N TYR A 44 -9.68 -5.90 -7.64
CA TYR A 44 -10.70 -6.27 -6.65
C TYR A 44 -12.14 -5.93 -7.10
N THR A 45 -12.30 -5.11 -8.15
CA THR A 45 -13.63 -4.73 -8.66
C THR A 45 -14.24 -5.80 -9.56
N THR A 46 -13.40 -6.68 -10.12
CA THR A 46 -13.81 -7.75 -11.04
C THR A 46 -13.59 -9.14 -10.48
N THR A 47 -12.64 -9.29 -9.57
CA THR A 47 -12.22 -10.60 -9.06
C THR A 47 -12.17 -10.59 -7.54
N PRO A 48 -12.91 -11.46 -6.86
CA PRO A 48 -12.79 -11.63 -5.41
C PRO A 48 -11.36 -12.01 -5.02
N LEU A 49 -10.86 -11.36 -3.98
CA LEU A 49 -9.48 -11.54 -3.53
C LEU A 49 -9.16 -13.00 -3.18
N GLU A 50 -10.10 -13.68 -2.56
CA GLU A 50 -10.01 -15.06 -2.10
C GLU A 50 -9.84 -16.06 -3.26
N GLN A 51 -10.31 -15.68 -4.46
CA GLN A 51 -10.18 -16.48 -5.67
C GLN A 51 -8.90 -16.18 -6.45
N ALA A 52 -8.41 -14.94 -6.35
CA ALA A 52 -7.28 -14.45 -7.15
C ALA A 52 -5.95 -14.49 -6.40
N ALA A 53 -5.98 -14.36 -5.08
CA ALA A 53 -4.76 -14.36 -4.28
C ALA A 53 -4.33 -15.78 -3.90
N TYR A 54 -3.09 -16.08 -4.24
CA TYR A 54 -2.42 -17.26 -3.71
C TYR A 54 -2.11 -17.07 -2.23
N LYS A 55 -1.95 -18.17 -1.50
CA LYS A 55 -1.48 -18.13 -0.11
C LYS A 55 -0.16 -17.38 -0.02
N VAL A 56 -0.16 -16.24 0.70
CA VAL A 56 0.98 -15.34 0.82
C VAL A 56 1.56 -15.34 2.23
N ASP A 57 2.82 -14.95 2.37
CA ASP A 57 3.51 -14.92 3.66
C ASP A 57 3.19 -13.64 4.45
N LEU A 58 2.90 -12.54 3.74
CA LEU A 58 2.65 -11.23 4.32
C LEU A 58 1.53 -10.51 3.57
N VAL A 59 0.61 -9.94 4.32
CA VAL A 59 -0.37 -8.96 3.83
C VAL A 59 -0.10 -7.62 4.48
N LEU A 60 0.02 -6.57 3.68
CA LEU A 60 0.08 -5.20 4.14
C LEU A 60 -1.21 -4.50 3.74
N ASP A 61 -2.06 -4.18 4.73
CA ASP A 61 -3.32 -3.49 4.50
C ASP A 61 -3.18 -1.99 4.77
N VAL A 62 -3.29 -1.20 3.70
CA VAL A 62 -3.18 0.26 3.74
C VAL A 62 -4.52 0.97 3.57
N VAL A 63 -5.61 0.21 3.46
CA VAL A 63 -6.98 0.74 3.27
C VAL A 63 -7.78 0.67 4.56
N GLY A 64 -7.58 -0.39 5.36
CA GLY A 64 -8.38 -0.64 6.55
C GLY A 64 -9.80 -1.10 6.20
N ALA A 65 -9.93 -2.30 5.65
CA ALA A 65 -11.21 -2.84 5.25
C ALA A 65 -12.17 -3.00 6.41
N LYS A 66 -13.47 -2.69 6.20
CA LYS A 66 -14.55 -3.01 7.16
C LYS A 66 -14.68 -4.52 7.38
N ASP A 67 -14.35 -5.30 6.36
CA ASP A 67 -14.30 -6.77 6.37
C ASP A 67 -12.85 -7.21 6.16
N GLY A 68 -12.01 -6.88 7.13
CA GLY A 68 -10.57 -7.21 7.11
C GLY A 68 -10.29 -8.69 7.24
N ASP A 69 -11.26 -9.46 7.73
CA ASP A 69 -11.13 -10.92 7.92
C ASP A 69 -10.87 -11.67 6.61
N ARG A 70 -11.34 -11.15 5.48
CA ARG A 70 -11.04 -11.70 4.15
C ARG A 70 -9.53 -11.73 3.85
N LEU A 71 -8.77 -10.83 4.44
CA LEU A 71 -7.32 -10.78 4.28
C LEU A 71 -6.60 -11.91 5.04
N LEU A 72 -7.24 -12.47 6.06
CA LEU A 72 -6.71 -13.63 6.79
C LEU A 72 -6.77 -14.89 5.94
N ASP A 73 -7.77 -15.01 5.07
CA ASP A 73 -8.00 -16.19 4.25
C ASP A 73 -6.95 -16.38 3.14
N VAL A 74 -6.30 -15.30 2.72
CA VAL A 74 -5.24 -15.33 1.70
C VAL A 74 -3.84 -15.56 2.27
N LEU A 75 -3.70 -15.59 3.59
CA LEU A 75 -2.43 -15.84 4.26
C LEU A 75 -2.14 -17.34 4.37
N LYS A 76 -0.88 -17.71 4.32
CA LYS A 76 -0.39 -19.02 4.73
C LYS A 76 -0.49 -19.17 6.24
N GLN A 77 -0.51 -20.42 6.71
CA GLN A 77 -0.26 -20.71 8.12
C GLN A 77 1.11 -20.15 8.53
N GLY A 78 1.17 -19.45 9.66
CA GLY A 78 2.35 -18.71 10.10
C GLY A 78 2.55 -17.35 9.40
N GLY A 79 1.65 -16.99 8.48
CA GLY A 79 1.68 -15.70 7.78
C GLY A 79 1.36 -14.52 8.68
N ARG A 80 1.59 -13.32 8.16
CA ARG A 80 1.43 -12.07 8.93
C ARG A 80 0.57 -11.07 8.20
N LEU A 81 -0.40 -10.48 8.91
CA LEU A 81 -1.15 -9.30 8.50
C LEU A 81 -0.60 -8.07 9.22
N VAL A 82 -0.23 -7.04 8.46
CA VAL A 82 0.21 -5.75 9.00
C VAL A 82 -0.75 -4.67 8.52
N PRO A 83 -1.72 -4.25 9.34
CA PRO A 83 -2.56 -3.11 9.03
C PRO A 83 -1.79 -1.81 9.28
N ILE A 84 -1.80 -0.90 8.31
CA ILE A 84 -1.28 0.47 8.43
C ILE A 84 -2.42 1.44 8.76
N PHE A 85 -3.64 1.06 8.41
CA PHE A 85 -4.84 1.83 8.70
C PHE A 85 -5.78 1.05 9.64
N LEU A 86 -6.70 1.75 10.31
CA LEU A 86 -7.67 1.12 11.20
C LEU A 86 -8.62 0.23 10.39
N GLY A 87 -8.59 -1.05 10.66
CA GLY A 87 -9.47 -2.07 10.09
C GLY A 87 -10.06 -2.95 11.17
N GLN A 88 -11.06 -3.74 10.80
CA GLN A 88 -11.67 -4.74 11.69
C GLN A 88 -11.12 -6.12 11.33
N TYR A 89 -10.46 -6.75 12.30
CA TYR A 89 -9.86 -8.07 12.15
C TYR A 89 -10.19 -8.91 13.38
N SER A 90 -10.74 -10.11 13.17
CA SER A 90 -11.06 -11.03 14.25
C SER A 90 -9.79 -11.72 14.77
N ALA A 91 -9.50 -11.50 16.04
CA ALA A 91 -8.40 -12.20 16.71
C ALA A 91 -8.64 -13.72 16.76
N GLU A 92 -9.90 -14.15 16.90
CA GLU A 92 -10.28 -15.57 16.93
C GLU A 92 -10.03 -16.23 15.57
N ARG A 93 -10.41 -15.57 14.48
CA ARG A 93 -10.12 -16.07 13.13
C ARG A 93 -8.64 -16.11 12.83
N ALA A 94 -7.90 -15.09 13.23
CA ALA A 94 -6.45 -15.07 13.07
C ALA A 94 -5.79 -16.23 13.82
N ALA A 95 -6.20 -16.49 15.06
CA ALA A 95 -5.71 -17.61 15.85
C ALA A 95 -6.05 -18.97 15.20
N SER A 96 -7.29 -19.13 14.74
CA SER A 96 -7.75 -20.36 14.06
C SER A 96 -6.99 -20.62 12.76
N ALA A 97 -6.63 -19.56 12.02
CA ALA A 97 -5.82 -19.63 10.79
C ALA A 97 -4.32 -19.73 11.07
N SER A 98 -3.88 -19.66 12.33
CA SER A 98 -2.47 -19.58 12.72
C SER A 98 -1.75 -18.38 12.05
N VAL A 99 -2.41 -17.23 12.00
CA VAL A 99 -1.92 -15.99 11.40
C VAL A 99 -1.65 -14.98 12.50
N THR A 100 -0.60 -14.18 12.35
CA THR A 100 -0.26 -13.10 13.27
C THR A 100 -0.73 -11.76 12.73
N ILE A 101 -1.52 -11.01 13.51
CA ILE A 101 -1.84 -9.61 13.22
C ILE A 101 -0.82 -8.74 13.98
N SER A 102 -0.02 -7.97 13.24
CA SER A 102 1.01 -7.09 13.81
C SER A 102 0.63 -5.63 13.59
N LEU A 103 0.21 -4.96 14.65
CA LEU A 103 -0.09 -3.53 14.59
C LEU A 103 1.20 -2.74 14.36
N CYS A 104 1.15 -1.81 13.41
CA CYS A 104 2.24 -0.88 13.13
C CYS A 104 1.93 0.46 13.81
N LEU A 105 2.62 0.74 14.90
CA LEU A 105 2.57 2.05 15.54
C LEU A 105 3.69 2.92 14.98
N MET A 106 3.30 4.02 14.36
CA MET A 106 4.24 5.00 13.82
C MET A 106 4.90 5.79 14.95
N HIS A 107 6.20 5.91 14.89
CA HIS A 107 6.98 6.84 15.72
C HIS A 107 7.98 7.60 14.85
N PRO A 108 8.32 8.86 15.19
CA PRO A 108 9.36 9.62 14.49
C PRO A 108 10.72 8.94 14.64
N ASP A 109 11.42 8.73 13.52
CA ASP A 109 12.76 8.15 13.49
C ASP A 109 13.61 8.85 12.41
N ALA A 110 14.56 9.66 12.84
CA ALA A 110 15.41 10.44 11.95
C ALA A 110 16.36 9.54 11.11
N ALA A 111 16.78 8.41 11.64
CA ALA A 111 17.65 7.49 10.92
C ALA A 111 16.89 6.77 9.79
N GLN A 112 15.65 6.35 10.04
CA GLN A 112 14.78 5.79 9.00
C GLN A 112 14.45 6.82 7.93
N LEU A 113 14.15 8.06 8.31
CA LEU A 113 13.88 9.14 7.36
C LEU A 113 15.10 9.42 6.47
N SER A 114 16.29 9.50 7.06
CA SER A 114 17.54 9.67 6.30
C SER A 114 17.83 8.49 5.35
N LYS A 115 17.50 7.27 5.75
CA LYS A 115 17.60 6.10 4.87
C LYS A 115 16.63 6.20 3.70
N MET A 116 15.40 6.63 3.95
CA MET A 116 14.39 6.83 2.91
C MET A 116 14.85 7.89 1.90
N SER A 117 15.38 9.03 2.37
CA SER A 117 15.91 10.09 1.50
C SER A 117 16.99 9.55 0.57
N ARG A 118 17.97 8.80 1.09
CA ARG A 118 19.00 8.16 0.26
C ARG A 118 18.46 7.18 -0.77
N LEU A 119 17.40 6.46 -0.47
CA LEU A 119 16.75 5.55 -1.42
C LEU A 119 16.06 6.32 -2.55
N ILE A 120 15.44 7.46 -2.23
CA ILE A 120 14.82 8.35 -3.21
C ILE A 120 15.90 8.99 -4.09
N ASP A 121 16.94 9.57 -3.50
CA ASP A 121 18.04 10.24 -4.21
C ASP A 121 18.78 9.29 -5.16
N SER A 122 18.91 8.01 -4.79
CA SER A 122 19.50 6.97 -5.64
C SER A 122 18.55 6.40 -6.69
N GLY A 123 17.31 6.89 -6.77
CA GLY A 123 16.30 6.41 -7.71
C GLY A 123 15.75 5.01 -7.39
N ARG A 124 16.11 4.42 -6.25
CA ARG A 124 15.63 3.10 -5.82
C ARG A 124 14.19 3.13 -5.32
N VAL A 125 13.72 4.29 -4.88
CA VAL A 125 12.33 4.55 -4.52
C VAL A 125 11.85 5.74 -5.32
N ARG A 126 10.73 5.59 -6.01
CA ARG A 126 10.10 6.67 -6.75
C ARG A 126 8.93 7.23 -5.94
N VAL A 127 8.86 8.56 -5.86
CA VAL A 127 7.69 9.24 -5.32
C VAL A 127 6.78 9.57 -6.50
N ALA A 128 5.61 8.97 -6.53
CA ALA A 128 4.61 9.34 -7.53
C ALA A 128 3.95 10.66 -7.13
N LEU A 129 4.05 11.65 -8.01
CA LEU A 129 3.36 12.93 -7.86
C LEU A 129 2.18 12.96 -8.82
N GLU A 130 0.99 13.18 -8.29
CA GLU A 130 -0.23 13.38 -9.07
C GLU A 130 -0.25 14.78 -9.68
N MET A 131 0.04 15.77 -8.83
CA MET A 131 0.14 17.16 -9.25
C MET A 131 1.04 17.98 -8.32
N VAL A 132 1.58 19.06 -8.88
CA VAL A 132 2.31 20.08 -8.13
C VAL A 132 1.67 21.42 -8.45
N VAL A 133 1.07 22.06 -7.47
CA VAL A 133 0.39 23.34 -7.64
C VAL A 133 0.98 24.42 -6.72
N PRO A 134 0.88 25.70 -7.08
CA PRO A 134 1.26 26.79 -6.20
C PRO A 134 0.40 26.81 -4.93
N LEU A 135 0.94 27.35 -3.83
CA LEU A 135 0.22 27.39 -2.55
C LEU A 135 -1.15 28.09 -2.64
N TRP A 136 -1.26 29.12 -3.48
CA TRP A 136 -2.54 29.85 -3.66
C TRP A 136 -3.62 29.03 -4.39
N GLU A 137 -3.26 27.91 -5.01
CA GLU A 137 -4.19 26.95 -5.61
C GLU A 137 -4.49 25.76 -4.68
N ALA A 138 -4.17 25.87 -3.39
CA ALA A 138 -4.39 24.80 -2.40
C ALA A 138 -5.84 24.30 -2.37
N ARG A 139 -6.81 25.18 -2.61
CA ARG A 139 -8.22 24.80 -2.72
C ARG A 139 -8.44 23.76 -3.80
N GLN A 140 -7.90 23.98 -5.01
CA GLN A 140 -8.00 23.03 -6.12
C GLN A 140 -7.34 21.68 -5.77
N ALA A 141 -6.20 21.73 -5.06
CA ALA A 141 -5.52 20.52 -4.58
C ALA A 141 -6.40 19.73 -3.61
N HIS A 142 -7.11 20.38 -2.70
CA HIS A 142 -8.04 19.73 -1.78
C HIS A 142 -9.25 19.12 -2.51
N GLU A 143 -9.89 19.90 -3.38
CA GLU A 143 -11.03 19.43 -4.19
C GLU A 143 -10.64 18.18 -5.02
N HIS A 144 -9.44 18.17 -5.61
CA HIS A 144 -8.93 17.02 -6.32
C HIS A 144 -8.63 15.84 -5.36
N GLY A 145 -8.07 16.12 -4.19
CA GLY A 145 -7.78 15.11 -3.16
C GLY A 145 -9.04 14.41 -2.65
N GLU A 146 -10.13 15.13 -2.49
CA GLU A 146 -11.41 14.60 -2.02
C GLU A 146 -12.08 13.66 -3.05
N SER A 147 -11.70 13.74 -4.32
CA SER A 147 -12.19 12.84 -5.36
C SER A 147 -11.83 11.36 -5.14
N GLN A 148 -10.92 11.06 -4.22
CA GLN A 148 -10.41 9.73 -3.84
C GLN A 148 -9.82 8.92 -5.02
N HIS A 149 -9.40 9.60 -6.09
CA HIS A 149 -8.92 8.96 -7.32
C HIS A 149 -7.44 9.21 -7.58
N LEU A 150 -6.69 9.54 -6.53
CA LEU A 150 -5.28 9.90 -6.62
C LEU A 150 -4.38 8.70 -6.93
N ARG A 151 -3.43 8.90 -7.84
CA ARG A 151 -2.35 7.94 -8.14
C ARG A 151 -1.04 8.26 -7.41
N GLY A 152 -0.98 9.37 -6.69
CA GLY A 152 0.24 9.83 -6.05
C GLY A 152 0.00 10.87 -4.98
N LYS A 153 0.99 11.70 -4.75
CA LYS A 153 0.93 12.80 -3.79
C LYS A 153 0.64 14.11 -4.50
N ILE A 154 -0.18 14.96 -3.87
CA ILE A 154 -0.35 16.35 -4.27
C ILE A 154 0.67 17.17 -3.49
N VAL A 155 1.42 18.01 -4.18
CA VAL A 155 2.44 18.88 -3.58
C VAL A 155 2.07 20.34 -3.78
N LEU A 156 2.10 21.11 -2.71
CA LEU A 156 1.95 22.57 -2.75
C LEU A 156 3.35 23.21 -2.80
N ARG A 157 3.58 24.01 -3.84
CA ARG A 157 4.83 24.77 -3.99
C ARG A 157 4.69 26.09 -3.24
N VAL A 158 5.45 26.24 -2.16
CA VAL A 158 5.41 27.42 -1.28
C VAL A 158 6.31 28.55 -1.80
N MET A 159 7.41 28.21 -2.45
CA MET A 159 8.39 29.16 -3.00
C MET A 159 8.56 28.94 -4.51
N LYS A 160 8.97 30.01 -5.20
CA LYS A 160 9.33 29.96 -6.63
C LYS A 160 10.65 29.23 -6.86
#